data_914234c98f9126344c5ce3662a96446b
#
_entry.id   914234c98f9126344c5ce3662a96446b
#
_cell.length_a   1.000
_cell.length_b   1.000
_cell.length_c   1.000
_cell.angle_alpha   90.00
_cell.angle_beta   90.00
_cell.angle_gamma   90.00
#
_symmetry.space_group_name_H-M   'P 1'
#
loop_
_entity.id
_entity.type
_entity.pdbx_description
1 polymer ?
#
loop_
_entity_poly.entity_id
_entity_poly.type
_entity_poly.pdbx_seq_one_letter_code
_entity_poly.pdbx_strand_id
1 'polypeptide(L)'
;KLRKWQAACINDALTKYLNGATHFLALATPGAGKTVMASELANKLLSDNHVDLVICFSPSSFVAKDFGESLQEITRMQFDGKMGAKGNSLTYQSLQYLDDLFWQLFNRFRVFVIFDEIHHCAGSNLDNANAWGEQIILNIQNKAKYTLALTGTPWRSDEAPIVLSNYFHSTNKISCDYVYGLADALRDNVCRIPQIVAVDNSNISVVNDKETKIFSSFKDLL
;
A
#
# COMPACT_ATOMS: atom_id res chain seq x y z
N LYS A 1 -18.28 11.46 -3.04
CA LYS A 1 -18.94 10.31 -3.69
C LYS A 1 -17.88 9.33 -4.17
N LEU A 2 -17.98 8.04 -3.79
CA LEU A 2 -17.06 7.00 -4.22
C LEU A 2 -17.12 6.76 -5.73
N ARG A 3 -15.96 6.46 -6.32
CA ARG A 3 -15.87 5.90 -7.68
C ARG A 3 -16.41 4.46 -7.68
N LYS A 4 -16.86 3.96 -8.83
CA LYS A 4 -17.44 2.61 -8.95
C LYS A 4 -16.49 1.53 -8.44
N TRP A 5 -15.22 1.59 -8.84
CA TRP A 5 -14.22 0.60 -8.41
C TRP A 5 -13.98 0.63 -6.89
N GLN A 6 -14.00 1.81 -6.26
CA GLN A 6 -13.83 1.94 -4.81
C GLN A 6 -14.98 1.25 -4.07
N ALA A 7 -16.22 1.50 -4.50
CA ALA A 7 -17.39 0.86 -3.91
C ALA A 7 -17.36 -0.67 -4.10
N ALA A 8 -16.98 -1.16 -5.27
CA ALA A 8 -16.83 -2.59 -5.55
C ALA A 8 -15.75 -3.22 -4.65
N CYS A 9 -14.56 -2.62 -4.59
CA CYS A 9 -13.45 -3.10 -3.76
C CYS A 9 -13.81 -3.15 -2.27
N ILE A 10 -14.52 -2.15 -1.76
CA ILE A 10 -15.02 -2.13 -0.37
C ILE A 10 -15.98 -3.30 -0.14
N ASN A 11 -16.93 -3.54 -1.03
CA ASN A 11 -17.90 -4.63 -0.89
C ASN A 11 -17.21 -6.00 -0.93
N ASP A 12 -16.23 -6.20 -1.81
CA ASP A 12 -15.46 -7.44 -1.91
C ASP A 12 -14.64 -7.68 -0.64
N ALA A 13 -13.99 -6.62 -0.10
CA ALA A 13 -13.25 -6.71 1.15
C ALA A 13 -14.16 -7.08 2.34
N LEU A 14 -15.30 -6.41 2.50
CA LEU A 14 -16.28 -6.72 3.54
C LEU A 14 -16.81 -8.15 3.41
N THR A 15 -17.17 -8.57 2.21
CA THR A 15 -17.64 -9.93 1.95
C THR A 15 -16.58 -10.95 2.34
N LYS A 16 -15.34 -10.74 1.96
CA LYS A 16 -14.21 -11.62 2.28
C LYS A 16 -13.97 -11.71 3.79
N TYR A 17 -13.99 -10.57 4.51
CA TYR A 17 -13.82 -10.54 5.95
C TYR A 17 -14.96 -11.22 6.71
N LEU A 18 -16.20 -10.99 6.30
CA LEU A 18 -17.37 -11.62 6.90
C LEU A 18 -17.41 -13.13 6.68
N ASN A 19 -16.80 -13.62 5.59
CA ASN A 19 -16.61 -15.05 5.31
C ASN A 19 -15.40 -15.66 6.05
N GLY A 20 -14.80 -14.94 7.00
CA GLY A 20 -13.76 -15.45 7.89
C GLY A 20 -12.32 -15.20 7.47
N ALA A 21 -12.07 -14.55 6.33
CA ALA A 21 -10.71 -14.13 5.97
C ALA A 21 -10.26 -12.93 6.81
N THR A 22 -8.94 -12.83 7.02
CA THR A 22 -8.32 -11.75 7.78
C THR A 22 -7.50 -10.79 6.93
N HIS A 23 -7.14 -11.19 5.71
CA HIS A 23 -6.28 -10.42 4.82
C HIS A 23 -6.97 -10.11 3.50
N PHE A 24 -6.78 -8.89 3.00
CA PHE A 24 -7.25 -8.45 1.69
C PHE A 24 -6.15 -7.63 0.99
N LEU A 25 -5.83 -7.99 -0.23
CA LEU A 25 -4.85 -7.30 -1.06
C LEU A 25 -5.53 -6.65 -2.26
N ALA A 26 -5.47 -5.33 -2.34
CA ALA A 26 -5.99 -4.55 -3.45
C ALA A 26 -4.86 -3.93 -4.28
N LEU A 27 -4.85 -4.24 -5.57
CA LEU A 27 -4.04 -3.56 -6.56
C LEU A 27 -4.87 -2.44 -7.17
N ALA A 28 -4.37 -1.21 -7.12
CA ALA A 28 -4.95 -0.11 -7.86
C ALA A 28 -3.86 0.85 -8.35
N THR A 29 -3.98 1.28 -9.60
CA THR A 29 -3.00 2.18 -10.23
C THR A 29 -2.78 3.45 -9.40
N PRO A 30 -1.57 4.04 -9.41
CA PRO A 30 -1.31 5.33 -8.76
C PRO A 30 -2.33 6.40 -9.18
N GLY A 31 -2.73 7.25 -8.24
CA GLY A 31 -3.75 8.29 -8.49
C GLY A 31 -5.20 7.80 -8.56
N ALA A 32 -5.47 6.50 -8.47
CA ALA A 32 -6.82 5.96 -8.51
C ALA A 32 -7.68 6.33 -7.29
N GLY A 33 -7.07 6.73 -6.16
CA GLY A 33 -7.75 7.10 -4.92
C GLY A 33 -7.83 5.93 -3.92
N LYS A 34 -6.74 5.16 -3.80
CA LYS A 34 -6.59 4.07 -2.82
C LYS A 34 -6.87 4.53 -1.39
N THR A 35 -6.34 5.69 -1.01
CA THR A 35 -6.48 6.28 0.34
C THR A 35 -7.95 6.51 0.70
N VAL A 36 -8.73 7.10 -0.21
CA VAL A 36 -10.17 7.33 0.00
C VAL A 36 -10.92 5.99 0.15
N MET A 37 -10.62 5.01 -0.71
CA MET A 37 -11.23 3.68 -0.63
C MET A 37 -10.95 3.01 0.72
N ALA A 38 -9.69 3.04 1.17
CA ALA A 38 -9.29 2.44 2.44
C ALA A 38 -9.90 3.16 3.66
N SER A 39 -9.97 4.50 3.62
CA SER A 39 -10.59 5.30 4.69
C SER A 39 -12.10 5.06 4.79
N GLU A 40 -12.77 4.87 3.66
CA GLU A 40 -14.20 4.51 3.66
C GLU A 40 -14.46 3.07 4.14
N LEU A 41 -13.57 2.12 3.80
CA LEU A 41 -13.63 0.77 4.36
C LEU A 41 -13.42 0.81 5.88
N ALA A 42 -12.43 1.59 6.36
CA ALA A 42 -12.19 1.80 7.79
C ALA A 42 -13.42 2.40 8.49
N ASN A 43 -14.04 3.41 7.88
CA ASN A 43 -15.27 4.02 8.39
C ASN A 43 -16.40 3.00 8.55
N LYS A 44 -16.64 2.16 7.55
CA LYS A 44 -17.66 1.09 7.63
C LYS A 44 -17.34 0.09 8.73
N LEU A 45 -16.11 -0.40 8.81
CA LEU A 45 -15.70 -1.38 9.82
C LEU A 45 -15.84 -0.83 11.25
N LEU A 46 -15.52 0.45 11.46
CA LEU A 46 -15.70 1.13 12.75
C LEU A 46 -17.19 1.34 13.07
N SER A 47 -17.97 1.87 12.12
CA SER A 47 -19.38 2.20 12.29
C SER A 47 -20.24 0.96 12.53
N ASP A 48 -19.94 -0.15 11.85
CA ASP A 48 -20.64 -1.44 11.98
C ASP A 48 -20.09 -2.25 13.17
N ASN A 49 -19.19 -1.66 13.97
CA ASN A 49 -18.59 -2.27 15.15
C ASN A 49 -17.88 -3.61 14.87
N HIS A 50 -17.27 -3.75 13.69
CA HIS A 50 -16.42 -4.89 13.35
C HIS A 50 -15.01 -4.77 13.91
N VAL A 51 -14.53 -3.53 14.07
CA VAL A 51 -13.22 -3.20 14.63
C VAL A 51 -13.32 -2.05 15.63
N ASP A 52 -12.35 -1.94 16.53
CA ASP A 52 -12.29 -0.92 17.57
C ASP A 52 -11.28 0.17 17.23
N LEU A 53 -10.20 -0.20 16.55
CA LEU A 53 -9.08 0.66 16.19
C LEU A 53 -8.64 0.43 14.75
N VAL A 54 -8.09 1.49 14.14
CA VAL A 54 -7.47 1.45 12.79
C VAL A 54 -6.04 1.96 12.88
N ILE A 55 -5.08 1.20 12.36
CA ILE A 55 -3.67 1.59 12.27
C ILE A 55 -3.28 1.56 10.80
N CYS A 56 -2.67 2.63 10.31
CA CYS A 56 -2.16 2.71 8.95
C CYS A 56 -0.63 2.79 8.96
N PHE A 57 0.03 2.04 8.07
CA PHE A 57 1.46 2.14 7.81
C PHE A 57 1.71 2.57 6.38
N SER A 58 2.58 3.57 6.20
CA SER A 58 2.89 4.20 4.92
C SER A 58 4.41 4.34 4.73
N PRO A 59 4.90 4.47 3.47
CA PRO A 59 6.34 4.49 3.20
C PRO A 59 7.07 5.75 3.67
N SER A 60 6.37 6.86 3.88
CA SER A 60 6.97 8.13 4.31
C SER A 60 6.07 8.91 5.28
N SER A 61 6.65 9.82 6.03
CA SER A 61 5.92 10.69 6.97
C SER A 61 4.89 11.58 6.28
N PHE A 62 5.19 12.06 5.07
CA PHE A 62 4.26 12.84 4.27
C PHE A 62 3.02 12.03 3.91
N VAL A 63 3.21 10.82 3.36
CA VAL A 63 2.11 9.92 2.99
C VAL A 63 1.33 9.46 4.23
N ALA A 64 2.00 9.18 5.34
CA ALA A 64 1.35 8.82 6.59
C ALA A 64 0.45 9.95 7.11
N LYS A 65 0.92 11.20 7.04
CA LYS A 65 0.13 12.37 7.40
C LYS A 65 -1.12 12.51 6.54
N ASP A 66 -0.97 12.47 5.21
CA ASP A 66 -2.09 12.56 4.26
C ASP A 66 -3.11 11.45 4.49
N PHE A 67 -2.64 10.23 4.79
CA PHE A 67 -3.53 9.11 5.09
C PHE A 67 -4.30 9.33 6.40
N GLY A 68 -3.62 9.81 7.44
CA GLY A 68 -4.25 10.17 8.73
C GLY A 68 -5.31 11.26 8.57
N GLU A 69 -5.03 12.29 7.78
CA GLU A 69 -5.97 13.37 7.46
C GLU A 69 -7.20 12.82 6.71
N SER A 70 -7.01 11.95 5.72
CA SER A 70 -8.09 11.29 4.99
C SER A 70 -8.97 10.41 5.90
N LEU A 71 -8.35 9.62 6.79
CA LEU A 71 -9.08 8.85 7.80
C LEU A 71 -9.92 9.76 8.69
N GLN A 72 -9.34 10.84 9.21
CA GLN A 72 -10.03 11.79 10.07
C GLN A 72 -11.17 12.51 9.34
N GLU A 73 -10.96 12.93 8.11
CA GLU A 73 -11.99 13.62 7.32
C GLU A 73 -13.19 12.71 7.03
N ILE A 74 -12.95 11.46 6.64
CA ILE A 74 -14.00 10.52 6.23
C ILE A 74 -14.75 9.96 7.44
N THR A 75 -14.03 9.57 8.49
CA THR A 75 -14.63 8.94 9.67
C THR A 75 -15.19 9.95 10.69
N ARG A 76 -14.71 11.20 10.65
CA ARG A 76 -14.95 12.24 11.67
C ARG A 76 -14.40 11.86 13.05
N MET A 77 -13.38 10.98 13.09
CA MET A 77 -12.71 10.52 14.31
C MET A 77 -11.22 10.89 14.26
N GLN A 78 -10.54 10.91 15.40
CA GLN A 78 -9.11 11.25 15.48
C GLN A 78 -8.23 10.02 15.24
N PHE A 79 -7.10 10.22 14.53
CA PHE A 79 -6.10 9.18 14.20
C PHE A 79 -4.68 9.68 14.50
N ASP A 80 -4.48 10.30 15.65
CA ASP A 80 -3.21 10.87 16.11
C ASP A 80 -2.52 10.04 17.21
N GLY A 81 -3.07 8.88 17.54
CA GLY A 81 -2.55 7.97 18.56
C GLY A 81 -2.71 8.45 19.99
N LYS A 82 -3.40 9.58 20.22
CA LYS A 82 -3.64 10.11 21.56
C LYS A 82 -4.85 9.46 22.24
N MET A 83 -5.03 9.79 23.52
CA MET A 83 -6.17 9.29 24.28
C MET A 83 -7.50 9.67 23.62
N GLY A 84 -8.35 8.67 23.38
CA GLY A 84 -9.64 8.84 22.70
C GLY A 84 -9.58 8.74 21.18
N ALA A 85 -8.40 8.70 20.56
CA ALA A 85 -8.27 8.47 19.13
C ALA A 85 -8.71 7.05 18.74
N LYS A 86 -9.21 6.90 17.52
CA LYS A 86 -9.60 5.62 16.94
C LYS A 86 -8.45 4.91 16.21
N GLY A 87 -7.24 5.41 16.36
CA GLY A 87 -6.04 4.80 15.80
C GLY A 87 -4.92 5.78 15.54
N ASN A 88 -4.02 5.39 14.65
CA ASN A 88 -2.86 6.18 14.26
C ASN A 88 -2.45 5.90 12.81
N SER A 89 -1.83 6.88 12.17
CA SER A 89 -1.17 6.72 10.88
C SER A 89 0.34 6.91 11.06
N LEU A 90 1.09 5.87 10.74
CA LEU A 90 2.49 5.69 11.05
C LEU A 90 3.31 5.41 9.78
N THR A 91 4.63 5.50 9.88
CA THR A 91 5.52 5.06 8.80
C THR A 91 5.98 3.63 9.03
N TYR A 92 6.42 2.93 7.96
CA TYR A 92 7.06 1.62 8.09
C TYR A 92 8.32 1.67 8.96
N GLN A 93 9.07 2.78 8.92
CA GLN A 93 10.25 2.98 9.76
C GLN A 93 9.92 2.92 11.26
N SER A 94 8.73 3.36 11.64
CA SER A 94 8.32 3.34 13.05
C SER A 94 8.06 1.94 13.61
N LEU A 95 7.81 0.93 12.75
CA LEU A 95 7.59 -0.47 13.18
C LEU A 95 8.68 -1.00 14.12
N GLN A 96 9.94 -0.59 13.90
CA GLN A 96 11.09 -1.04 14.68
C GLN A 96 11.19 -0.39 16.08
N TYR A 97 10.43 0.68 16.29
CA TYR A 97 10.48 1.47 17.54
C TYR A 97 9.19 1.36 18.36
N LEU A 98 8.20 0.58 17.88
CA LEU A 98 6.98 0.33 18.62
C LEU A 98 7.26 -0.63 19.77
N ASP A 99 6.84 -0.24 20.96
CA ASP A 99 7.07 -0.97 22.19
C ASP A 99 5.99 -2.05 22.47
N ASP A 100 6.21 -2.83 23.53
CA ASP A 100 5.26 -3.88 23.94
C ASP A 100 3.89 -3.32 24.31
N LEU A 101 3.81 -2.08 24.80
CA LEU A 101 2.53 -1.43 25.12
C LEU A 101 1.71 -1.20 23.87
N PHE A 102 2.34 -0.78 22.77
CA PHE A 102 1.67 -0.64 21.48
C PHE A 102 1.15 -2.00 20.98
N TRP A 103 1.99 -3.05 21.06
CA TRP A 103 1.60 -4.38 20.59
C TRP A 103 0.49 -5.02 21.43
N GLN A 104 0.34 -4.63 22.70
CA GLN A 104 -0.79 -5.07 23.55
C GLN A 104 -2.15 -4.57 23.04
N LEU A 105 -2.20 -3.54 22.20
CA LEU A 105 -3.45 -3.09 21.56
C LEU A 105 -4.11 -4.22 20.78
N PHE A 106 -3.32 -5.06 20.10
CA PHE A 106 -3.83 -6.19 19.32
C PHE A 106 -4.43 -7.32 20.18
N ASN A 107 -4.06 -7.40 21.44
CA ASN A 107 -4.62 -8.38 22.39
C ASN A 107 -5.92 -7.87 23.05
N ARG A 108 -6.11 -6.54 23.10
CA ARG A 108 -7.21 -5.89 23.82
C ARG A 108 -8.31 -5.40 22.91
N PHE A 109 -7.99 -5.10 21.66
CA PHE A 109 -8.89 -4.49 20.69
C PHE A 109 -8.87 -5.24 19.38
N ARG A 110 -10.00 -5.18 18.67
CA ARG A 110 -10.09 -5.64 17.27
C ARG A 110 -9.47 -4.57 16.37
N VAL A 111 -8.24 -4.80 15.94
CA VAL A 111 -7.47 -3.82 15.17
C VAL A 111 -7.61 -4.12 13.67
N PHE A 112 -7.95 -3.09 12.89
CA PHE A 112 -7.83 -3.09 11.44
C PHE A 112 -6.52 -2.41 11.05
N VAL A 113 -5.69 -3.09 10.26
CA VAL A 113 -4.42 -2.54 9.82
C VAL A 113 -4.43 -2.31 8.32
N ILE A 114 -4.06 -1.10 7.92
CA ILE A 114 -3.92 -0.69 6.52
C ILE A 114 -2.43 -0.56 6.21
N PHE A 115 -1.99 -1.18 5.12
CA PHE A 115 -0.63 -1.09 4.60
C PHE A 115 -0.66 -0.39 3.24
N ASP A 116 -0.18 0.85 3.18
CA ASP A 116 -0.06 1.57 1.92
C ASP A 116 1.26 1.24 1.25
N GLU A 117 1.20 0.94 -0.06
CA GLU A 117 2.34 0.48 -0.87
C GLU A 117 3.10 -0.69 -0.20
N ILE A 118 2.37 -1.77 0.13
CA ILE A 118 2.86 -2.96 0.85
C ILE A 118 4.09 -3.62 0.20
N HIS A 119 4.34 -3.38 -1.09
CA HIS A 119 5.50 -3.91 -1.80
C HIS A 119 6.85 -3.48 -1.21
N HIS A 120 6.88 -2.45 -0.36
CA HIS A 120 8.07 -2.10 0.42
C HIS A 120 8.41 -3.13 1.51
N CYS A 121 7.47 -4.00 1.89
CA CYS A 121 7.63 -5.00 2.95
C CYS A 121 7.81 -6.39 2.35
N ALA A 122 9.02 -6.95 2.46
CA ALA A 122 9.33 -8.28 1.97
C ALA A 122 9.16 -9.34 3.04
N GLY A 123 8.77 -10.54 2.64
CA GLY A 123 8.80 -11.75 3.45
C GLY A 123 7.55 -12.63 3.29
N SER A 124 7.76 -13.91 3.08
CA SER A 124 6.73 -14.95 3.28
C SER A 124 6.87 -15.61 4.65
N ASN A 125 8.06 -15.56 5.22
CA ASN A 125 8.43 -16.03 6.56
C ASN A 125 9.58 -15.17 7.09
N LEU A 126 10.07 -15.47 8.30
CA LEU A 126 11.14 -14.70 8.94
C LEU A 126 12.49 -14.81 8.22
N ASP A 127 12.76 -15.93 7.52
CA ASP A 127 14.05 -16.18 6.90
C ASP A 127 14.30 -15.27 5.67
N ASN A 128 13.23 -14.83 5.01
CA ASN A 128 13.30 -14.00 3.80
C ASN A 128 12.64 -12.63 3.96
N ALA A 129 12.32 -12.23 5.19
CA ALA A 129 11.72 -10.94 5.48
C ALA A 129 12.77 -9.82 5.55
N ASN A 130 12.41 -8.64 5.04
CA ASN A 130 13.14 -7.44 5.41
C ASN A 130 12.68 -6.96 6.81
N ALA A 131 13.38 -5.98 7.39
CA ALA A 131 13.11 -5.51 8.76
C ALA A 131 11.64 -5.10 9.00
N TRP A 132 10.96 -4.57 7.99
CA TRP A 132 9.54 -4.19 8.10
C TRP A 132 8.61 -5.40 7.95
N GLY A 133 8.91 -6.29 7.00
CA GLY A 133 8.18 -7.55 6.82
C GLY A 133 8.25 -8.44 8.05
N GLU A 134 9.41 -8.53 8.69
CA GLU A 134 9.60 -9.26 9.94
C GLU A 134 8.64 -8.76 11.04
N GLN A 135 8.57 -7.44 11.27
CA GLN A 135 7.67 -6.88 12.26
C GLN A 135 6.19 -7.15 11.95
N ILE A 136 5.81 -7.14 10.67
CA ILE A 136 4.44 -7.45 10.25
C ILE A 136 4.12 -8.92 10.52
N ILE A 137 5.01 -9.84 10.19
CA ILE A 137 4.84 -11.28 10.41
C ILE A 137 4.72 -11.58 11.91
N LEU A 138 5.62 -11.05 12.73
CA LEU A 138 5.66 -11.31 14.17
C LEU A 138 4.50 -10.71 14.94
N ASN A 139 4.11 -9.47 14.60
CA ASN A 139 3.27 -8.67 15.48
C ASN A 139 1.88 -8.38 14.92
N ILE A 140 1.63 -8.54 13.61
CA ILE A 140 0.38 -8.12 12.98
C ILE A 140 -0.34 -9.28 12.28
N GLN A 141 0.35 -10.08 11.50
CA GLN A 141 -0.22 -11.07 10.58
C GLN A 141 -1.31 -11.95 11.18
N ASN A 142 -1.07 -12.46 12.40
CA ASN A 142 -2.01 -13.37 13.08
C ASN A 142 -2.71 -12.72 14.29
N LYS A 143 -2.54 -11.43 14.50
CA LYS A 143 -3.10 -10.69 15.65
C LYS A 143 -4.10 -9.62 15.23
N ALA A 144 -3.94 -9.03 14.06
CA ALA A 144 -4.90 -8.08 13.54
C ALA A 144 -6.25 -8.76 13.25
N LYS A 145 -7.35 -8.09 13.56
CA LYS A 145 -8.68 -8.57 13.20
C LYS A 145 -8.83 -8.64 11.69
N TYR A 146 -8.41 -7.57 11.00
CA TYR A 146 -8.37 -7.51 9.54
C TYR A 146 -7.14 -6.72 9.07
N THR A 147 -6.64 -7.05 7.90
CA THR A 147 -5.62 -6.25 7.21
C THR A 147 -6.04 -5.93 5.79
N LEU A 148 -5.75 -4.71 5.36
CA LEU A 148 -5.86 -4.25 3.98
C LEU A 148 -4.48 -3.88 3.47
N ALA A 149 -3.99 -4.60 2.48
CA ALA A 149 -2.76 -4.27 1.79
C ALA A 149 -3.07 -3.58 0.46
N LEU A 150 -2.44 -2.44 0.21
CA LEU A 150 -2.60 -1.63 -0.98
C LEU A 150 -1.29 -1.58 -1.76
N THR A 151 -1.36 -1.70 -3.07
CA THR A 151 -0.20 -1.49 -3.94
C THR A 151 -0.61 -1.01 -5.33
N GLY A 152 0.25 -0.21 -5.95
CA GLY A 152 0.16 0.10 -7.38
C GLY A 152 1.10 -0.78 -8.23
N THR A 153 2.10 -1.40 -7.59
CA THR A 153 3.15 -2.21 -8.21
C THR A 153 3.30 -3.52 -7.45
N PRO A 154 2.61 -4.59 -7.87
CA PRO A 154 2.57 -5.87 -7.13
C PRO A 154 3.81 -6.73 -7.34
N TRP A 155 4.97 -6.12 -7.41
CA TRP A 155 6.29 -6.79 -7.55
C TRP A 155 7.38 -5.97 -6.88
N ARG A 156 8.50 -6.64 -6.62
CA ARG A 156 9.71 -6.04 -6.07
C ARG A 156 10.88 -6.27 -7.02
N SER A 157 11.80 -5.33 -7.06
CA SER A 157 13.01 -5.43 -7.90
C SER A 157 14.00 -6.53 -7.43
N ASP A 158 13.92 -6.92 -6.15
CA ASP A 158 14.73 -7.97 -5.55
C ASP A 158 14.08 -9.37 -5.62
N GLU A 159 12.92 -9.48 -6.30
CA GLU A 159 12.13 -10.72 -6.45
C GLU A 159 11.68 -11.35 -5.12
N ALA A 160 11.93 -10.69 -3.99
CA ALA A 160 11.47 -11.18 -2.69
C ALA A 160 9.94 -11.14 -2.61
N PRO A 161 9.30 -12.12 -1.95
CA PRO A 161 7.86 -12.14 -1.81
C PRO A 161 7.39 -10.94 -0.96
N ILE A 162 6.22 -10.40 -1.31
CA ILE A 162 5.57 -9.33 -0.55
C ILE A 162 4.84 -9.95 0.64
N VAL A 163 4.99 -9.38 1.83
CA VAL A 163 4.35 -9.88 3.04
C VAL A 163 2.81 -9.84 2.91
N LEU A 164 2.11 -10.77 3.56
CA LEU A 164 0.64 -10.93 3.51
C LEU A 164 0.08 -11.22 2.10
N SER A 165 0.91 -11.65 1.17
CA SER A 165 0.50 -11.92 -0.21
C SER A 165 0.52 -13.42 -0.52
N ASN A 166 -0.38 -13.83 -1.40
CA ASN A 166 -0.41 -15.15 -1.98
C ASN A 166 0.09 -15.11 -3.43
N TYR A 167 0.63 -16.22 -3.91
CA TYR A 167 1.17 -16.34 -5.25
C TYR A 167 0.54 -17.53 -5.99
N PHE A 168 0.30 -17.39 -7.28
CA PHE A 168 -0.12 -18.49 -8.11
C PHE A 168 1.04 -19.45 -8.33
N HIS A 169 0.89 -20.72 -7.96
CA HIS A 169 1.94 -21.75 -8.08
C HIS A 169 2.45 -21.92 -9.52
N SER A 170 1.60 -21.74 -10.53
CA SER A 170 1.95 -21.94 -11.93
C SER A 170 2.76 -20.81 -12.54
N THR A 171 2.62 -19.59 -12.06
CA THR A 171 3.19 -18.39 -12.69
C THR A 171 4.07 -17.57 -11.76
N ASN A 172 4.11 -17.89 -10.48
CA ASN A 172 4.74 -17.10 -9.42
C ASN A 172 4.30 -15.63 -9.41
N LYS A 173 3.11 -15.33 -9.97
CA LYS A 173 2.51 -13.99 -9.93
C LYS A 173 1.70 -13.84 -8.66
N ILE A 174 1.71 -12.64 -8.12
CA ILE A 174 0.92 -12.29 -6.94
C ILE A 174 -0.58 -12.43 -7.23
N SER A 175 -1.31 -13.01 -6.29
CA SER A 175 -2.77 -13.13 -6.34
C SER A 175 -3.38 -11.97 -5.55
N CYS A 176 -3.93 -10.98 -6.25
CA CYS A 176 -4.64 -9.88 -5.64
C CYS A 176 -6.13 -10.22 -5.52
N ASP A 177 -6.75 -9.82 -4.41
CA ASP A 177 -8.19 -10.00 -4.18
C ASP A 177 -9.02 -9.04 -5.02
N TYR A 178 -8.48 -7.86 -5.30
CA TYR A 178 -9.08 -6.86 -6.17
C TYR A 178 -8.02 -6.24 -7.07
N VAL A 179 -8.37 -6.03 -8.34
CA VAL A 179 -7.47 -5.42 -9.32
C VAL A 179 -8.18 -4.28 -10.04
N TYR A 180 -7.64 -3.08 -9.93
CA TYR A 180 -8.01 -1.91 -10.71
C TYR A 180 -6.77 -1.38 -11.43
N GLY A 181 -6.51 -1.95 -12.60
CA GLY A 181 -5.31 -1.68 -13.39
C GLY A 181 -5.36 -0.38 -14.17
N LEU A 182 -4.24 -0.08 -14.87
CA LEU A 182 -4.13 1.11 -15.71
C LEU A 182 -5.20 1.15 -16.80
N ALA A 183 -5.50 0.01 -17.43
CA ALA A 183 -6.53 -0.08 -18.47
C ALA A 183 -7.92 0.32 -17.95
N ASP A 184 -8.27 -0.11 -16.73
CA ASP A 184 -9.53 0.26 -16.08
C ASP A 184 -9.57 1.76 -15.75
N ALA A 185 -8.46 2.29 -15.23
CA ALA A 185 -8.35 3.69 -14.87
C ALA A 185 -8.39 4.62 -16.08
N LEU A 186 -7.85 4.19 -17.22
CA LEU A 186 -7.96 4.91 -18.51
C LEU A 186 -9.39 4.91 -19.03
N ARG A 187 -10.04 3.73 -19.04
CA ARG A 187 -11.45 3.59 -19.45
C ARG A 187 -12.39 4.46 -18.62
N ASP A 188 -12.12 4.55 -17.32
CA ASP A 188 -12.94 5.31 -16.37
C ASP A 188 -12.53 6.80 -16.29
N ASN A 189 -11.57 7.26 -17.11
CA ASN A 189 -11.00 8.61 -17.11
C ASN A 189 -10.45 9.06 -15.74
N VAL A 190 -9.89 8.13 -14.98
CA VAL A 190 -9.31 8.38 -13.64
C VAL A 190 -7.85 8.82 -13.75
N CYS A 191 -7.12 8.37 -14.75
CA CYS A 191 -5.76 8.79 -15.03
C CYS A 191 -5.61 9.28 -16.48
N ARG A 192 -4.55 10.04 -16.74
CA ARG A 192 -4.18 10.49 -18.08
C ARG A 192 -3.57 9.32 -18.86
N ILE A 193 -3.74 9.35 -20.19
CA ILE A 193 -3.06 8.42 -21.08
C ILE A 193 -1.55 8.71 -20.99
N PRO A 194 -0.71 7.74 -20.61
CA PRO A 194 0.74 7.94 -20.58
C PRO A 194 1.25 8.13 -22.01
N GLN A 195 2.03 9.18 -22.22
CA GLN A 195 2.77 9.37 -23.47
C GLN A 195 4.16 8.76 -23.27
N ILE A 196 4.49 7.76 -24.07
CA ILE A 196 5.81 7.13 -24.06
C ILE A 196 6.55 7.70 -25.27
N VAL A 197 7.61 8.48 -24.98
CA VAL A 197 8.53 8.96 -26.01
C VAL A 197 9.79 8.11 -25.91
N ALA A 198 10.02 7.29 -26.94
CA ALA A 198 11.30 6.59 -27.08
C ALA A 198 12.32 7.59 -27.66
N VAL A 199 13.36 7.88 -26.90
CA VAL A 199 14.49 8.66 -27.37
C VAL A 199 15.59 7.68 -27.75
N ASP A 200 15.98 7.68 -29.03
CA ASP A 200 17.16 6.92 -29.48
C ASP A 200 18.41 7.70 -29.10
N ASN A 201 19.15 7.15 -28.15
CA ASN A 201 20.40 7.73 -27.65
C ASN A 201 21.65 7.11 -28.30
N SER A 202 21.50 6.45 -29.43
CA SER A 202 22.63 5.83 -30.16
C SER A 202 23.66 6.85 -30.67
N ASN A 203 23.28 8.13 -30.75
CA ASN A 203 24.16 9.21 -31.19
C ASN A 203 23.90 10.49 -30.37
N ILE A 204 24.47 10.55 -29.17
CA ILE A 204 24.42 11.78 -28.36
C ILE A 204 25.59 12.64 -28.75
N SER A 205 25.33 13.80 -29.37
CA SER A 205 26.37 14.80 -29.68
C SER A 205 26.36 15.93 -28.67
N VAL A 206 27.51 16.16 -28.04
CA VAL A 206 27.75 17.35 -27.20
C VAL A 206 28.66 18.29 -27.97
N VAL A 207 28.13 19.47 -28.28
CA VAL A 207 28.89 20.54 -28.95
C VAL A 207 29.41 21.50 -27.90
N ASN A 208 30.73 21.63 -27.82
CA ASN A 208 31.40 22.67 -27.06
C ASN A 208 32.04 23.64 -28.06
N ASP A 209 32.39 24.89 -27.66
CA ASP A 209 32.91 25.95 -28.54
C ASP A 209 34.13 25.55 -29.37
N LYS A 210 34.74 24.40 -29.12
CA LYS A 210 35.93 23.89 -29.81
C LYS A 210 35.86 22.49 -30.40
N GLU A 211 34.93 21.66 -29.95
CA GLU A 211 34.82 20.24 -30.35
C GLU A 211 33.41 19.70 -30.27
N THR A 212 33.06 18.78 -31.17
CA THR A 212 31.86 17.96 -31.10
C THR A 212 32.27 16.56 -30.67
N LYS A 213 31.77 16.10 -29.50
CA LYS A 213 31.92 14.69 -29.06
C LYS A 213 30.64 13.93 -29.25
N ILE A 214 30.78 12.72 -29.82
CA ILE A 214 29.68 11.80 -30.04
C ILE A 214 29.81 10.66 -29.03
N PHE A 215 28.75 10.35 -28.30
CA PHE A 215 28.70 9.31 -27.31
C PHE A 215 27.65 8.28 -27.73
N SER A 216 27.94 6.99 -27.51
CA SER A 216 27.05 5.87 -27.86
C SER A 216 25.97 5.58 -26.81
N SER A 217 26.12 6.12 -25.61
CA SER A 217 25.14 5.97 -24.53
C SER A 217 25.24 7.08 -23.48
N PHE A 218 24.19 7.26 -22.68
CA PHE A 218 24.24 8.16 -21.51
C PHE A 218 25.30 7.76 -20.48
N LYS A 219 25.66 6.47 -20.42
CA LYS A 219 26.72 5.97 -19.54
C LYS A 219 28.10 6.50 -19.90
N ASP A 220 28.32 6.76 -21.19
CA ASP A 220 29.62 7.25 -21.70
C ASP A 220 29.74 8.78 -21.54
N LEU A 221 28.64 9.45 -21.16
CA LEU A 221 28.57 10.90 -20.97
C LEU A 221 28.83 11.30 -19.51
N LEU A 222 28.63 10.39 -18.54
CA LEU A 222 28.82 10.57 -17.11
C LEU A 222 30.23 10.14 -16.66
#